data_89c32b694abc357e813732babb517151
#
_entry.id   89c32b694abc357e813732babb517151
#
_cell.length_a   1.000
_cell.length_b   1.000
_cell.length_c   1.000
_cell.angle_alpha   90.00
_cell.angle_beta   90.00
_cell.angle_gamma   90.00
#
_symmetry.space_group_name_H-M   'P 1'
#
loop_
_entity.id
_entity.type
_entity.pdbx_description
1 polymer ?
#
loop_
_entity_poly.entity_id
_entity_poly.type
_entity_poly.pdbx_seq_one_letter_code
_entity_poly.pdbx_strand_id
1 'polypeptide(L)'
;MKRNSIILKKETTALLIIDLQERILPVIRNYENVIENTIKLIKGFKSLQLPIYFTEQYPKGLGPTSQKVLSELEGYSAKNKMSFSCFGAENLFDELHKKKLTQIVVCGVECHVCVQQTVLDLIANDFQVDVAADAVSSRKKIDYNIALERMRTLGAEITTTEYILFELLEVCGTPEFKEISKIVK
;
A
#
# COMPACT_ATOMS: atom_id res chain seq x y z
N MET A 1 4.30 -21.36 21.71
CA MET A 1 5.31 -20.77 20.81
C MET A 1 4.84 -19.38 20.42
N LYS A 2 5.76 -18.42 20.24
CA LYS A 2 5.40 -17.09 19.74
C LYS A 2 5.70 -17.02 18.23
N ARG A 3 4.76 -16.54 17.43
CA ARG A 3 4.98 -16.20 16.03
C ARG A 3 5.90 -14.97 15.96
N ASN A 4 6.74 -14.86 14.92
CA ASN A 4 7.59 -13.69 14.73
C ASN A 4 6.74 -12.42 14.62
N SER A 5 7.15 -11.35 15.27
CA SER A 5 6.38 -10.09 15.30
C SER A 5 6.34 -9.36 13.97
N ILE A 6 7.30 -9.61 13.08
CA ILE A 6 7.36 -9.01 11.73
C ILE A 6 6.25 -9.55 10.84
N ILE A 7 5.80 -10.79 11.03
CA ILE A 7 4.72 -11.39 10.23
C ILE A 7 3.44 -10.57 10.40
N LEU A 8 2.81 -10.22 9.29
CA LEU A 8 1.57 -9.45 9.25
C LEU A 8 0.44 -10.15 10.02
N LYS A 9 -0.38 -9.36 10.72
CA LYS A 9 -1.53 -9.81 11.52
C LYS A 9 -2.78 -9.09 11.07
N LYS A 10 -3.87 -9.81 10.87
CA LYS A 10 -5.16 -9.23 10.44
C LYS A 10 -5.63 -8.10 11.38
N GLU A 11 -5.48 -8.29 12.68
CA GLU A 11 -6.02 -7.37 13.70
C GLU A 11 -5.34 -6.00 13.71
N THR A 12 -4.12 -5.91 13.18
CA THR A 12 -3.29 -4.69 13.28
C THR A 12 -2.79 -4.16 11.95
N THR A 13 -3.19 -4.78 10.82
CA THR A 13 -2.71 -4.40 9.49
C THR A 13 -3.74 -3.58 8.72
N ALA A 14 -3.26 -2.56 8.01
CA ALA A 14 -4.03 -1.81 7.01
C ALA A 14 -3.27 -1.70 5.69
N LEU A 15 -4.00 -1.52 4.58
CA LEU A 15 -3.47 -1.16 3.28
C LEU A 15 -3.51 0.36 3.09
N LEU A 16 -2.38 0.93 2.66
CA LEU A 16 -2.26 2.33 2.25
C LEU A 16 -1.84 2.41 0.77
N ILE A 17 -2.75 2.91 -0.06
CA ILE A 17 -2.56 3.09 -1.50
C ILE A 17 -2.20 4.55 -1.76
N ILE A 18 -1.06 4.82 -2.39
CA ILE A 18 -0.51 6.16 -2.54
C ILE A 18 -0.62 6.63 -4.00
N ASP A 19 -1.40 7.68 -4.21
CA ASP A 19 -1.41 8.58 -5.37
C ASP A 19 -1.49 7.89 -6.76
N LEU A 20 -2.30 6.86 -6.94
CA LEU A 20 -2.50 6.18 -8.23
C LEU A 20 -3.42 7.00 -9.15
N GLN A 21 -3.03 8.25 -9.47
CA GLN A 21 -3.84 9.24 -10.16
C GLN A 21 -3.63 9.24 -11.68
N GLU A 22 -4.67 9.63 -12.42
CA GLU A 22 -4.73 9.53 -13.88
C GLU A 22 -3.63 10.29 -14.62
N ARG A 23 -3.21 11.46 -14.12
CA ARG A 23 -2.22 12.30 -14.81
C ARG A 23 -0.77 11.91 -14.52
N ILE A 24 -0.48 11.22 -13.42
CA ILE A 24 0.88 10.76 -13.12
C ILE A 24 1.17 9.37 -13.67
N LEU A 25 0.19 8.48 -13.68
CA LEU A 25 0.35 7.09 -14.09
C LEU A 25 0.96 6.90 -15.48
N PRO A 26 0.60 7.66 -16.53
CA PRO A 26 1.16 7.46 -17.88
C PRO A 26 2.68 7.61 -17.98
N VAL A 27 3.32 8.30 -17.06
CA VAL A 27 4.78 8.49 -17.06
C VAL A 27 5.51 7.51 -16.13
N ILE A 28 4.78 6.69 -15.39
CA ILE A 28 5.32 5.68 -14.47
C ILE A 28 5.65 4.39 -15.21
N ARG A 29 6.83 3.84 -14.97
CA ARG A 29 7.23 2.55 -15.56
C ARG A 29 6.32 1.42 -15.08
N ASN A 30 5.88 0.58 -16.01
CA ASN A 30 5.07 -0.61 -15.71
C ASN A 30 3.86 -0.30 -14.83
N TYR A 31 3.24 0.86 -15.01
CA TYR A 31 2.12 1.28 -14.16
C TYR A 31 0.93 0.32 -14.24
N GLU A 32 0.75 -0.38 -15.37
CA GLU A 32 -0.30 -1.40 -15.51
C GLU A 32 -0.12 -2.51 -14.46
N ASN A 33 1.11 -3.01 -14.26
CA ASN A 33 1.40 -4.02 -13.24
C ASN A 33 1.17 -3.46 -11.83
N VAL A 34 1.52 -2.19 -11.59
CA VAL A 34 1.25 -1.54 -10.30
C VAL A 34 -0.25 -1.52 -10.02
N ILE A 35 -1.06 -1.11 -11.01
CA ILE A 35 -2.53 -1.10 -10.91
C ILE A 35 -3.06 -2.51 -10.66
N GLU A 36 -2.62 -3.50 -11.44
CA GLU A 36 -3.07 -4.88 -11.32
C GLU A 36 -2.78 -5.46 -9.93
N ASN A 37 -1.55 -5.32 -9.44
CA ASN A 37 -1.16 -5.80 -8.11
C ASN A 37 -1.85 -5.00 -6.99
N THR A 38 -2.05 -3.70 -7.16
CA THR A 38 -2.87 -2.91 -6.22
C THR A 38 -4.31 -3.43 -6.16
N ILE A 39 -4.91 -3.78 -7.29
CA ILE A 39 -6.26 -4.38 -7.33
C ILE A 39 -6.28 -5.74 -6.61
N LYS A 40 -5.24 -6.57 -6.78
CA LYS A 40 -5.11 -7.83 -6.03
C LYS A 40 -5.06 -7.57 -4.52
N LEU A 41 -4.26 -6.58 -4.08
CA LEU A 41 -4.21 -6.16 -2.67
C LEU A 41 -5.58 -5.69 -2.17
N ILE A 42 -6.27 -4.81 -2.90
CA ILE A 42 -7.60 -4.33 -2.52
C ILE A 42 -8.58 -5.50 -2.33
N LYS A 43 -8.65 -6.39 -3.31
CA LYS A 43 -9.55 -7.57 -3.26
C LYS A 43 -9.21 -8.48 -2.09
N GLY A 44 -7.92 -8.74 -1.86
CA GLY A 44 -7.46 -9.54 -0.74
C GLY A 44 -7.81 -8.91 0.61
N PHE A 45 -7.56 -7.61 0.79
CA PHE A 45 -7.91 -6.90 2.03
C PHE A 45 -9.42 -6.87 2.26
N LYS A 46 -10.23 -6.68 1.22
CA LYS A 46 -11.69 -6.77 1.31
C LYS A 46 -12.16 -8.18 1.71
N SER A 47 -11.62 -9.22 1.07
CA SER A 47 -11.96 -10.61 1.40
C SER A 47 -11.62 -10.94 2.85
N LEU A 48 -10.54 -10.38 3.40
CA LEU A 48 -10.12 -10.52 4.80
C LEU A 48 -10.75 -9.48 5.74
N GLN A 49 -11.61 -8.57 5.24
CA GLN A 49 -12.26 -7.49 5.98
C GLN A 49 -11.27 -6.54 6.68
N LEU A 50 -10.15 -6.25 6.03
CA LEU A 50 -9.09 -5.40 6.57
C LEU A 50 -9.24 -3.94 6.12
N PRO A 51 -8.79 -2.97 6.92
CA PRO A 51 -8.87 -1.55 6.59
C PRO A 51 -8.06 -1.19 5.34
N ILE A 52 -8.64 -0.33 4.49
CA ILE A 52 -7.98 0.21 3.30
C ILE A 52 -8.07 1.74 3.36
N TYR A 53 -6.97 2.40 3.07
CA TYR A 53 -6.85 3.84 2.91
C TYR A 53 -6.21 4.14 1.55
N PHE A 54 -6.59 5.27 0.93
CA PHE A 54 -5.93 5.74 -0.27
C PHE A 54 -5.82 7.25 -0.29
N THR A 55 -4.78 7.76 -0.96
CA THR A 55 -4.49 9.19 -1.02
C THR A 55 -4.53 9.73 -2.45
N GLU A 56 -4.79 11.04 -2.55
CA GLU A 56 -4.64 11.83 -3.77
C GLU A 56 -3.76 13.05 -3.50
N GLN A 57 -2.66 13.13 -4.24
CA GLN A 57 -1.75 14.27 -4.23
C GLN A 57 -2.31 15.38 -5.11
N TYR A 58 -2.52 16.59 -4.55
CA TYR A 58 -2.95 17.76 -5.33
C TYR A 58 -3.96 17.42 -6.44
N PRO A 59 -5.21 17.00 -6.10
CA PRO A 59 -6.16 16.47 -7.09
C PRO A 59 -6.46 17.41 -8.25
N LYS A 60 -6.43 18.74 -8.02
CA LYS A 60 -6.59 19.74 -9.09
C LYS A 60 -5.50 19.63 -10.16
N GLY A 61 -4.29 19.24 -9.77
CA GLY A 61 -3.15 19.08 -10.68
C GLY A 61 -3.04 17.68 -11.29
N LEU A 62 -3.13 16.63 -10.47
CA LEU A 62 -2.89 15.24 -10.88
C LEU A 62 -4.16 14.47 -11.28
N GLY A 63 -5.33 15.06 -11.10
CA GLY A 63 -6.62 14.41 -11.37
C GLY A 63 -7.02 13.41 -10.27
N PRO A 64 -8.12 12.68 -10.47
CA PRO A 64 -8.56 11.66 -9.54
C PRO A 64 -7.69 10.40 -9.63
N THR A 65 -7.85 9.51 -8.67
CA THR A 65 -7.35 8.14 -8.72
C THR A 65 -7.88 7.44 -9.97
N SER A 66 -7.05 6.59 -10.60
CA SER A 66 -7.40 5.81 -11.79
C SER A 66 -8.74 5.09 -11.63
N GLN A 67 -9.59 5.17 -12.66
CA GLN A 67 -10.93 4.55 -12.65
C GLN A 67 -10.88 3.04 -12.35
N LYS A 68 -9.83 2.34 -12.84
CA LYS A 68 -9.64 0.91 -12.54
C LYS A 68 -9.49 0.63 -11.04
N VAL A 69 -8.80 1.51 -10.32
CA VAL A 69 -8.61 1.39 -8.86
C VAL A 69 -9.86 1.87 -8.13
N LEU A 70 -10.46 2.99 -8.54
CA LEU A 70 -11.68 3.52 -7.92
C LEU A 70 -12.86 2.53 -7.97
N SER A 71 -13.01 1.77 -9.06
CA SER A 71 -14.08 0.76 -9.16
C SER A 71 -13.95 -0.34 -8.09
N GLU A 72 -12.74 -0.59 -7.61
CA GLU A 72 -12.50 -1.54 -6.50
C GLU A 72 -12.57 -0.85 -5.12
N LEU A 73 -12.66 0.47 -5.05
CA LEU A 73 -12.71 1.26 -3.79
C LEU A 73 -14.09 1.88 -3.52
N GLU A 74 -15.16 1.31 -4.08
CA GLU A 74 -16.52 1.77 -3.79
C GLU A 74 -16.79 1.76 -2.28
N GLY A 75 -17.31 2.88 -1.75
CA GLY A 75 -17.54 3.09 -0.32
C GLY A 75 -16.33 3.64 0.46
N TYR A 76 -15.18 3.82 -0.17
CA TYR A 76 -14.01 4.47 0.43
C TYR A 76 -13.87 5.92 -0.07
N SER A 77 -13.23 6.77 0.74
CA SER A 77 -12.97 8.17 0.38
C SER A 77 -11.46 8.47 0.34
N ALA A 78 -11.03 9.21 -0.67
CA ALA A 78 -9.65 9.64 -0.79
C ALA A 78 -9.26 10.59 0.35
N LYS A 79 -8.04 10.43 0.87
CA LYS A 79 -7.39 11.39 1.76
C LYS A 79 -6.52 12.31 0.91
N ASN A 80 -6.94 13.58 0.78
CA ASN A 80 -6.20 14.56 -0.02
C ASN A 80 -4.96 15.07 0.72
N LYS A 81 -3.90 15.33 -0.02
CA LYS A 81 -2.67 15.90 0.52
C LYS A 81 -1.98 16.86 -0.46
N MET A 82 -1.26 17.83 0.08
CA MET A 82 -0.34 18.69 -0.66
C MET A 82 1.13 18.31 -0.44
N SER A 83 1.45 17.73 0.72
CA SER A 83 2.74 17.14 1.04
C SER A 83 3.01 15.87 0.22
N PHE A 84 4.27 15.55 -0.04
CA PHE A 84 4.61 14.27 -0.68
C PHE A 84 4.34 13.10 0.25
N SER A 85 4.77 13.19 1.50
CA SER A 85 4.42 12.20 2.52
C SER A 85 2.93 12.22 2.85
N CYS A 86 2.35 11.05 3.10
CA CYS A 86 1.00 10.89 3.62
C CYS A 86 0.85 11.34 5.08
N PHE A 87 1.94 11.69 5.77
CA PHE A 87 1.88 12.31 7.09
C PHE A 87 1.08 13.63 7.08
N GLY A 88 1.15 14.37 5.98
CA GLY A 88 0.32 15.56 5.78
C GLY A 88 -1.07 15.30 5.18
N ALA A 89 -1.48 14.05 5.01
CA ALA A 89 -2.83 13.71 4.58
C ALA A 89 -3.82 13.83 5.76
N GLU A 90 -4.97 14.38 5.49
CA GLU A 90 -5.98 14.77 6.46
C GLU A 90 -6.32 13.65 7.47
N ASN A 91 -5.90 13.82 8.73
CA ASN A 91 -6.16 12.91 9.86
C ASN A 91 -5.76 11.44 9.66
N LEU A 92 -4.97 11.10 8.63
CA LEU A 92 -4.67 9.70 8.30
C LEU A 92 -3.95 8.99 9.45
N PHE A 93 -2.84 9.55 9.94
CA PHE A 93 -2.04 8.92 11.00
C PHE A 93 -2.81 8.81 12.31
N ASP A 94 -3.61 9.82 12.65
CA ASP A 94 -4.48 9.79 13.83
C ASP A 94 -5.53 8.67 13.73
N GLU A 95 -6.10 8.44 12.55
CA GLU A 95 -7.04 7.34 12.32
C GLU A 95 -6.38 5.98 12.45
N LEU A 96 -5.16 5.81 11.93
CA LEU A 96 -4.38 4.58 12.08
C LEU A 96 -4.16 4.26 13.57
N HIS A 97 -3.70 5.24 14.35
CA HIS A 97 -3.49 5.09 15.80
C HIS A 97 -4.78 4.80 16.57
N LYS A 98 -5.86 5.56 16.29
CA LYS A 98 -7.17 5.33 16.94
C LYS A 98 -7.70 3.92 16.71
N LYS A 99 -7.45 3.35 15.55
CA LYS A 99 -7.81 1.96 15.23
C LYS A 99 -6.80 0.93 15.73
N LYS A 100 -5.75 1.36 16.44
CA LYS A 100 -4.68 0.48 16.96
C LYS A 100 -3.99 -0.34 15.87
N LEU A 101 -3.91 0.22 14.65
CA LEU A 101 -3.14 -0.37 13.57
C LEU A 101 -1.66 -0.11 13.82
N THR A 102 -0.83 -1.12 13.65
CA THR A 102 0.61 -1.06 13.88
C THR A 102 1.43 -1.57 12.71
N GLN A 103 0.77 -2.15 11.71
CA GLN A 103 1.39 -2.70 10.51
C GLN A 103 0.72 -2.11 9.28
N ILE A 104 1.50 -1.48 8.39
CA ILE A 104 0.98 -0.81 7.21
C ILE A 104 1.60 -1.42 5.95
N VAL A 105 0.75 -2.02 5.12
CA VAL A 105 1.11 -2.42 3.76
C VAL A 105 1.00 -1.21 2.86
N VAL A 106 2.08 -0.90 2.14
CA VAL A 106 2.18 0.28 1.27
C VAL A 106 2.33 -0.13 -0.19
N CYS A 107 1.53 0.48 -1.06
CA CYS A 107 1.66 0.43 -2.51
C CYS A 107 1.38 1.79 -3.15
N GLY A 108 1.66 1.94 -4.46
CA GLY A 108 1.39 3.19 -5.21
C GLY A 108 2.63 3.86 -5.78
N VAL A 109 2.54 5.19 -6.05
CA VAL A 109 3.58 5.96 -6.77
C VAL A 109 3.84 7.34 -6.14
N GLU A 110 4.98 8.01 -6.42
CA GLU A 110 6.20 7.41 -6.96
C GLU A 110 7.02 6.80 -5.82
N CYS A 111 7.61 5.65 -6.07
CA CYS A 111 8.37 4.89 -5.07
C CYS A 111 9.43 5.75 -4.35
N HIS A 112 10.16 6.61 -5.09
CA HIS A 112 11.24 7.45 -4.57
C HIS A 112 10.77 8.83 -4.04
N VAL A 113 9.48 9.15 -4.12
CA VAL A 113 8.94 10.45 -3.65
C VAL A 113 7.89 10.20 -2.58
N CYS A 114 6.61 10.06 -2.95
CA CYS A 114 5.51 9.95 -1.99
C CYS A 114 5.59 8.67 -1.16
N VAL A 115 5.87 7.53 -1.81
CA VAL A 115 5.98 6.23 -1.12
C VAL A 115 7.11 6.26 -0.10
N GLN A 116 8.35 6.57 -0.54
CA GLN A 116 9.51 6.55 0.35
C GLN A 116 9.36 7.50 1.54
N GLN A 117 8.91 8.75 1.31
CA GLN A 117 8.74 9.70 2.41
C GLN A 117 7.66 9.22 3.39
N THR A 118 6.56 8.67 2.89
CA THR A 118 5.50 8.10 3.75
C THR A 118 6.00 6.91 4.56
N VAL A 119 6.76 6.00 3.95
CA VAL A 119 7.34 4.84 4.63
C VAL A 119 8.26 5.27 5.78
N LEU A 120 9.12 6.27 5.54
CA LEU A 120 10.03 6.78 6.56
C LEU A 120 9.27 7.47 7.71
N ASP A 121 8.23 8.24 7.41
CA ASP A 121 7.40 8.86 8.44
C ASP A 121 6.59 7.82 9.23
N LEU A 122 6.09 6.76 8.59
CA LEU A 122 5.43 5.65 9.27
C LEU A 122 6.38 4.95 10.25
N ILE A 123 7.60 4.62 9.82
CA ILE A 123 8.61 4.00 10.69
C ILE A 123 8.97 4.92 11.86
N ALA A 124 9.13 6.23 11.61
CA ALA A 124 9.40 7.22 12.65
C ALA A 124 8.27 7.37 13.68
N ASN A 125 7.06 6.90 13.34
CA ASN A 125 5.88 6.87 14.21
C ASN A 125 5.53 5.45 14.69
N ASP A 126 6.54 4.58 14.81
CA ASP A 126 6.47 3.23 15.39
C ASP A 126 5.57 2.23 14.61
N PHE A 127 5.27 2.49 13.33
CA PHE A 127 4.62 1.49 12.48
C PHE A 127 5.65 0.53 11.87
N GLN A 128 5.32 -0.75 11.84
CA GLN A 128 5.96 -1.68 10.91
C GLN A 128 5.40 -1.40 9.50
N VAL A 129 6.28 -1.36 8.51
CA VAL A 129 5.88 -1.05 7.14
C VAL A 129 6.34 -2.13 6.18
N ASP A 130 5.39 -2.70 5.45
CA ASP A 130 5.61 -3.69 4.41
C ASP A 130 5.33 -3.04 3.04
N VAL A 131 6.36 -2.93 2.21
CA VAL A 131 6.25 -2.34 0.87
C VAL A 131 6.08 -3.45 -0.17
N ALA A 132 4.95 -3.44 -0.88
CA ALA A 132 4.70 -4.34 -1.99
C ALA A 132 5.52 -3.90 -3.22
N ALA A 133 6.72 -4.45 -3.40
CA ALA A 133 7.67 -4.02 -4.44
C ALA A 133 7.13 -4.17 -5.87
N ASP A 134 6.22 -5.11 -6.08
CA ASP A 134 5.53 -5.35 -7.36
C ASP A 134 4.28 -4.45 -7.56
N ALA A 135 3.88 -3.72 -6.52
CA ALA A 135 2.77 -2.75 -6.53
C ALA A 135 3.23 -1.30 -6.28
N VAL A 136 4.54 -1.02 -6.36
CA VAL A 136 5.11 0.34 -6.37
C VAL A 136 5.95 0.54 -7.63
N SER A 137 6.11 1.79 -8.08
CA SER A 137 7.00 2.12 -9.21
C SER A 137 7.41 3.58 -9.21
N SER A 138 8.30 3.94 -10.14
CA SER A 138 8.78 5.29 -10.41
C SER A 138 8.97 5.49 -11.92
N ARG A 139 9.12 6.73 -12.36
CA ARG A 139 9.44 7.07 -13.76
C ARG A 139 10.74 6.44 -14.25
N LYS A 140 11.76 6.36 -13.37
CA LYS A 140 13.08 5.80 -13.71
C LYS A 140 13.37 4.58 -12.85
N LYS A 141 13.94 3.53 -13.47
CA LYS A 141 14.34 2.30 -12.77
C LYS A 141 15.37 2.56 -11.66
N ILE A 142 16.30 3.50 -11.90
CA ILE A 142 17.34 3.81 -10.90
C ILE A 142 16.72 4.39 -9.63
N ASP A 143 15.76 5.31 -9.75
CA ASP A 143 15.08 5.94 -8.61
C ASP A 143 14.26 4.90 -7.82
N TYR A 144 13.60 3.97 -8.52
CA TYR A 144 12.89 2.85 -7.91
C TYR A 144 13.82 1.94 -7.11
N ASN A 145 14.93 1.51 -7.71
CA ASN A 145 15.86 0.59 -7.07
C ASN A 145 16.49 1.21 -5.81
N ILE A 146 16.97 2.46 -5.91
CA ILE A 146 17.58 3.19 -4.78
C ILE A 146 16.55 3.41 -3.67
N ALA A 147 15.30 3.73 -4.02
CA ALA A 147 14.24 3.92 -3.03
C ALA A 147 13.93 2.64 -2.24
N LEU A 148 13.81 1.48 -2.91
CA LEU A 148 13.58 0.20 -2.23
C LEU A 148 14.75 -0.18 -1.32
N GLU A 149 15.99 0.00 -1.78
CA GLU A 149 17.19 -0.28 -0.98
C GLU A 149 17.22 0.61 0.26
N ARG A 150 16.96 1.92 0.10
CA ARG A 150 16.92 2.87 1.20
C ARG A 150 15.84 2.54 2.21
N MET A 151 14.63 2.24 1.77
CA MET A 151 13.52 1.87 2.66
C MET A 151 13.85 0.60 3.45
N ARG A 152 14.41 -0.43 2.79
CA ARG A 152 14.88 -1.66 3.47
C ARG A 152 15.93 -1.37 4.53
N THR A 153 16.94 -0.58 4.21
CA THR A 153 18.04 -0.23 5.14
C THR A 153 17.52 0.51 6.37
N LEU A 154 16.41 1.24 6.24
CA LEU A 154 15.82 2.03 7.31
C LEU A 154 14.67 1.30 8.04
N GLY A 155 14.47 0.01 7.78
CA GLY A 155 13.61 -0.85 8.57
C GLY A 155 12.26 -1.21 7.94
N ALA A 156 12.03 -0.88 6.66
CA ALA A 156 10.86 -1.38 5.95
C ALA A 156 11.09 -2.82 5.46
N GLU A 157 10.06 -3.67 5.56
CA GLU A 157 10.02 -4.96 4.91
C GLU A 157 9.70 -4.77 3.40
N ILE A 158 10.59 -5.22 2.52
CA ILE A 158 10.37 -5.18 1.07
C ILE A 158 9.94 -6.55 0.60
N THR A 159 8.69 -6.65 0.19
CA THR A 159 8.00 -7.90 -0.11
C THR A 159 7.19 -7.81 -1.41
N THR A 160 6.23 -8.70 -1.64
CA THR A 160 5.37 -8.72 -2.83
C THR A 160 3.90 -8.89 -2.45
N THR A 161 3.03 -8.55 -3.39
CA THR A 161 1.57 -8.68 -3.26
C THR A 161 1.15 -10.08 -2.79
N GLU A 162 1.64 -11.14 -3.43
CA GLU A 162 1.29 -12.50 -3.09
C GLU A 162 1.77 -12.88 -1.69
N TYR A 163 3.01 -12.52 -1.34
CA TYR A 163 3.57 -12.75 -0.02
C TYR A 163 2.70 -12.13 1.08
N ILE A 164 2.34 -10.86 0.95
CA ILE A 164 1.48 -10.12 1.88
C ILE A 164 0.14 -10.83 2.09
N LEU A 165 -0.52 -11.22 1.00
CA LEU A 165 -1.82 -11.85 1.07
C LEU A 165 -1.77 -13.22 1.76
N PHE A 166 -0.72 -14.02 1.53
CA PHE A 166 -0.55 -15.31 2.21
C PHE A 166 -0.11 -15.17 3.66
N GLU A 167 0.66 -14.16 4.02
CA GLU A 167 0.96 -13.87 5.43
C GLU A 167 -0.30 -13.53 6.23
N LEU A 168 -1.12 -12.64 5.69
CA LEU A 168 -2.40 -12.24 6.30
C LEU A 168 -3.39 -13.40 6.35
N LEU A 169 -3.36 -14.31 5.38
CA LEU A 169 -4.24 -15.45 5.35
C LEU A 169 -3.93 -16.48 6.45
N GLU A 170 -2.67 -16.68 6.77
CA GLU A 170 -2.11 -17.57 7.81
C GLU A 170 -2.30 -19.08 7.58
N VAL A 171 -3.49 -19.54 7.18
CA VAL A 171 -3.83 -20.95 7.06
C VAL A 171 -4.50 -21.26 5.72
N CYS A 172 -4.23 -22.44 5.18
CA CYS A 172 -4.89 -22.95 3.99
C CYS A 172 -6.23 -23.63 4.33
N GLY A 173 -7.01 -23.97 3.29
CA GLY A 173 -8.23 -24.80 3.42
C GLY A 173 -9.50 -24.03 3.84
N THR A 174 -9.41 -22.73 4.11
CA THR A 174 -10.56 -21.88 4.47
C THR A 174 -11.28 -21.32 3.22
N PRO A 175 -12.50 -20.77 3.35
CA PRO A 175 -13.13 -20.02 2.26
C PRO A 175 -12.26 -18.86 1.76
N GLU A 176 -11.65 -18.09 2.67
CA GLU A 176 -10.75 -16.98 2.36
C GLU A 176 -9.51 -17.46 1.57
N PHE A 177 -8.97 -18.64 1.88
CA PHE A 177 -7.89 -19.26 1.11
C PHE A 177 -8.29 -19.48 -0.36
N LYS A 178 -9.51 -19.95 -0.61
CA LYS A 178 -10.01 -20.17 -1.97
C LYS A 178 -10.13 -18.85 -2.74
N GLU A 179 -10.58 -17.79 -2.07
CA GLU A 179 -10.66 -16.44 -2.66
C GLU A 179 -9.27 -15.85 -2.95
N ILE A 180 -8.38 -15.85 -1.96
CA ILE A 180 -6.99 -15.35 -2.14
C ILE A 180 -6.27 -16.12 -3.24
N SER A 181 -6.40 -17.45 -3.28
CA SER A 181 -5.78 -18.28 -4.33
C SER A 181 -6.28 -17.98 -5.76
N LYS A 182 -7.49 -17.45 -5.91
CA LYS A 182 -8.00 -16.97 -7.20
C LYS A 182 -7.46 -15.57 -7.55
N ILE A 183 -7.33 -14.71 -6.54
CA ILE A 183 -6.87 -13.33 -6.70
C ILE A 183 -5.41 -13.28 -7.17
N VAL A 184 -4.54 -14.13 -6.63
CA VAL A 184 -3.10 -14.10 -6.92
C VAL A 184 -2.73 -14.76 -8.25
N LYS A 185 -3.57 -15.62 -8.81
CA LYS A 185 -3.39 -16.26 -10.12
C LYS A 185 -3.67 -15.27 -11.26
#